data_237c0673ffa9ad8196e20e79d40b3e36
#
_entry.id   237c0673ffa9ad8196e20e79d40b3e36
#
_cell.length_a   1.000
_cell.length_b   1.000
_cell.length_c   1.000
_cell.angle_alpha   90.00
_cell.angle_beta   90.00
_cell.angle_gamma   90.00
#
_symmetry.space_group_name_H-M   'P 1'
#
loop_
_entity.id
_entity.type
_entity.pdbx_description
1 polymer ?
#
loop_
_entity_poly.entity_id
_entity_poly.type
_entity_poly.pdbx_seq_one_letter_code
_entity_poly.pdbx_strand_id
1 'polypeptide(L)'
;MAAGRKSNQLFVRKNYKTMKTQTSFTDLTERPPRSFRVRLGNYVILARMLDKGRATLASKNGEYKYNSGTDQHLVRFLGFDPKALLKELARGKGDGEILEWVQAHSKTSHAPWEIEAWSAFMEKRGPDSDAETLALFAEYLGKFSKTREDVKTWFEAIELDDYVTFGGKA
;
A
#
# COMPACT_ATOMS: atom_id res chain seq x y z
N MET A 1 43.05 25.75 -13.60
CA MET A 1 41.71 26.35 -13.38
C MET A 1 40.68 25.22 -13.25
N ALA A 2 40.30 24.88 -12.02
CA ALA A 2 39.20 23.99 -11.71
C ALA A 2 38.69 24.28 -10.28
N ALA A 3 37.87 25.31 -10.16
CA ALA A 3 37.10 25.58 -8.96
C ALA A 3 35.67 25.91 -9.37
N GLY A 4 34.71 25.12 -8.99
CA GLY A 4 33.31 25.48 -9.22
C GLY A 4 32.33 24.33 -9.42
N ARG A 5 32.28 23.32 -8.54
CA ARG A 5 31.17 22.34 -8.51
C ARG A 5 30.80 21.77 -7.13
N LYS A 6 31.15 22.43 -6.04
CA LYS A 6 30.83 21.92 -4.69
C LYS A 6 29.76 22.71 -3.92
N SER A 7 29.22 23.80 -4.44
CA SER A 7 28.28 24.64 -3.68
C SER A 7 26.80 24.30 -3.86
N ASN A 8 26.40 23.54 -4.88
CA ASN A 8 24.97 23.30 -5.16
C ASN A 8 24.35 22.10 -4.42
N GLN A 9 25.15 21.15 -3.93
CA GLN A 9 24.59 19.99 -3.19
C GLN A 9 24.25 20.26 -1.73
N LEU A 10 24.86 21.29 -1.13
CA LEU A 10 24.61 21.64 0.28
C LEU A 10 23.35 22.53 0.45
N PHE A 11 22.94 23.24 -0.59
CA PHE A 11 21.76 24.12 -0.54
C PHE A 11 20.44 23.33 -0.64
N VAL A 12 20.43 22.21 -1.35
CA VAL A 12 19.25 21.34 -1.51
C VAL A 12 18.93 20.59 -0.21
N ARG A 13 19.95 20.22 0.58
CA ARG A 13 19.73 19.47 1.84
C ARG A 13 19.18 20.30 3.00
N LYS A 14 19.33 21.62 2.99
CA LYS A 14 18.91 22.50 4.10
C LYS A 14 17.42 22.86 4.09
N ASN A 15 16.75 22.78 2.95
CA ASN A 15 15.35 23.18 2.83
C ASN A 15 14.34 22.04 3.05
N TYR A 16 14.79 20.78 3.14
CA TYR A 16 13.89 19.64 3.42
C TYR A 16 13.56 19.46 4.90
N LYS A 17 14.22 20.16 5.80
CA LYS A 17 14.14 19.92 7.25
C LYS A 17 13.04 20.71 7.97
N THR A 18 12.20 21.48 7.27
CA THR A 18 11.24 22.39 7.94
C THR A 18 9.80 22.29 7.43
N MET A 19 9.48 21.32 6.60
CA MET A 19 8.08 20.97 6.40
C MET A 19 7.70 19.93 7.46
N LYS A 20 7.13 20.39 8.58
CA LYS A 20 6.23 19.54 9.39
C LYS A 20 5.10 19.15 8.46
N THR A 21 5.23 18.00 7.81
CA THR A 21 4.16 17.41 7.01
C THR A 21 3.06 17.10 8.01
N GLN A 22 2.05 17.92 8.03
CA GLN A 22 0.80 17.58 8.68
C GLN A 22 0.37 16.26 8.02
N THR A 23 0.42 15.18 8.78
CA THR A 23 0.10 13.85 8.26
C THR A 23 -1.38 13.87 7.94
N SER A 24 -1.73 14.24 6.71
CA SER A 24 -3.11 14.19 6.26
C SER A 24 -3.48 12.71 6.17
N PHE A 25 -4.41 12.27 6.99
CA PHE A 25 -5.02 10.97 6.80
C PHE A 25 -6.19 11.10 5.82
N THR A 26 -6.43 10.03 5.07
CA THR A 26 -7.62 9.91 4.23
C THR A 26 -8.77 9.41 5.10
N ASP A 27 -9.90 10.09 5.08
CA ASP A 27 -11.14 9.58 5.68
C ASP A 27 -11.69 8.45 4.79
N LEU A 28 -11.53 7.22 5.25
CA LEU A 28 -11.94 6.03 4.51
C LEU A 28 -13.44 5.72 4.66
N THR A 29 -14.18 6.56 5.35
CA THR A 29 -15.66 6.53 5.33
C THR A 29 -16.24 7.30 4.14
N GLU A 30 -15.42 8.16 3.50
CA GLU A 30 -15.83 9.02 2.39
C GLU A 30 -15.23 8.63 1.04
N ARG A 31 -14.07 7.95 1.06
CA ARG A 31 -13.35 7.51 -0.16
C ARG A 31 -12.43 6.34 0.13
N PRO A 32 -12.09 5.53 -0.89
CA PRO A 32 -11.20 4.39 -0.68
C PRO A 32 -9.76 4.85 -0.36
N PRO A 33 -8.94 3.98 0.26
CA PRO A 33 -7.52 4.16 0.32
C PRO A 33 -6.90 4.10 -1.08
N ARG A 34 -5.64 4.50 -1.22
CA ARG A 34 -4.91 4.37 -2.50
C ARG A 34 -5.02 2.94 -3.05
N SER A 35 -5.04 2.82 -4.37
CA SER A 35 -4.98 1.52 -5.04
C SER A 35 -3.80 0.70 -4.54
N PHE A 36 -3.96 -0.61 -4.49
CA PHE A 36 -2.84 -1.54 -4.22
C PHE A 36 -1.69 -1.39 -5.20
N ARG A 37 -1.96 -0.92 -6.43
CA ARG A 37 -0.98 -0.73 -7.51
C ARG A 37 -0.10 0.50 -7.31
N VAL A 38 -0.47 1.42 -6.41
CA VAL A 38 0.38 2.57 -6.08
C VAL A 38 1.62 2.06 -5.36
N ARG A 39 2.77 2.23 -6.02
CA ARG A 39 4.05 1.75 -5.51
C ARG A 39 4.71 2.80 -4.63
N LEU A 40 5.19 2.37 -3.48
CA LEU A 40 6.03 3.15 -2.58
C LEU A 40 7.34 2.37 -2.38
N GLY A 41 8.47 2.92 -2.85
CA GLY A 41 9.75 2.22 -2.90
C GLY A 41 9.71 0.94 -3.75
N ASN A 42 8.92 0.95 -4.83
CA ASN A 42 8.59 -0.17 -5.71
C ASN A 42 7.70 -1.27 -5.07
N TYR A 43 7.33 -1.17 -3.80
CA TYR A 43 6.39 -2.09 -3.17
C TYR A 43 4.94 -1.72 -3.48
N VAL A 44 4.19 -2.62 -4.10
CA VAL A 44 2.72 -2.59 -4.12
C VAL A 44 2.18 -2.85 -2.72
N ILE A 45 0.92 -2.59 -2.45
CA ILE A 45 0.25 -2.80 -1.16
C ILE A 45 0.67 -1.76 -0.10
N LEU A 46 1.96 -1.38 0.00
CA LEU A 46 2.48 -0.56 1.10
C LEU A 46 1.71 0.75 1.23
N ALA A 47 1.54 1.51 0.16
CA ALA A 47 0.85 2.80 0.20
C ALA A 47 -0.58 2.68 0.76
N ARG A 48 -1.33 1.69 0.30
CA ARG A 48 -2.69 1.41 0.78
C ARG A 48 -2.71 0.97 2.25
N MET A 49 -1.75 0.14 2.65
CA MET A 49 -1.61 -0.29 4.04
C MET A 49 -1.35 0.91 4.97
N LEU A 50 -0.53 1.88 4.54
CA LEU A 50 -0.28 3.10 5.31
C LEU A 50 -1.54 3.96 5.45
N ASP A 51 -2.33 4.11 4.39
CA ASP A 51 -3.60 4.84 4.43
C ASP A 51 -4.56 4.21 5.43
N LYS A 52 -4.72 2.88 5.39
CA LYS A 52 -5.55 2.16 6.35
C LYS A 52 -5.04 2.30 7.79
N GLY A 53 -3.73 2.25 7.98
CA GLY A 53 -3.12 2.44 9.29
C GLY A 53 -3.39 3.83 9.88
N ARG A 54 -3.21 4.88 9.07
CA ARG A 54 -3.49 6.27 9.49
C ARG A 54 -4.96 6.50 9.77
N ALA A 55 -5.85 5.97 8.92
CA ALA A 55 -7.29 6.05 9.12
C ALA A 55 -7.73 5.31 10.38
N THR A 56 -7.14 4.14 10.67
CA THR A 56 -7.40 3.38 11.90
C THR A 56 -7.02 4.20 13.14
N LEU A 57 -5.86 4.85 13.14
CA LEU A 57 -5.41 5.73 14.23
C LEU A 57 -6.33 6.93 14.44
N ALA A 58 -6.95 7.41 13.36
CA ALA A 58 -7.91 8.52 13.38
C ALA A 58 -9.37 8.09 13.64
N SER A 59 -9.64 6.78 13.79
CA SER A 59 -11.00 6.20 13.86
C SER A 59 -11.86 6.56 12.63
N LYS A 60 -11.22 6.60 11.44
CA LYS A 60 -11.80 6.96 10.15
C LYS A 60 -11.57 5.87 9.08
N ASN A 61 -11.40 4.64 9.53
CA ASN A 61 -11.10 3.52 8.64
C ASN A 61 -12.34 2.90 7.95
N GLY A 62 -13.58 3.26 8.34
CA GLY A 62 -14.78 2.64 7.81
C GLY A 62 -14.71 1.11 7.94
N GLU A 63 -14.95 0.39 6.85
CA GLU A 63 -14.87 -1.07 6.79
C GLU A 63 -13.44 -1.59 6.52
N TYR A 64 -12.50 -0.70 6.20
CA TYR A 64 -11.13 -1.08 5.90
C TYR A 64 -10.37 -1.49 7.16
N LYS A 65 -9.70 -2.63 7.07
CA LYS A 65 -8.91 -3.19 8.16
C LYS A 65 -7.42 -3.02 7.90
N TYR A 66 -6.71 -2.37 8.83
CA TYR A 66 -5.25 -2.40 8.84
C TYR A 66 -4.76 -3.84 9.08
N ASN A 67 -3.66 -4.20 8.42
CA ASN A 67 -3.09 -5.55 8.48
C ASN A 67 -4.07 -6.63 8.00
N SER A 68 -4.82 -6.35 6.93
CA SER A 68 -5.76 -7.27 6.29
C SER A 68 -5.03 -8.45 5.61
N GLY A 69 -5.79 -9.44 5.13
CA GLY A 69 -5.24 -10.60 4.42
C GLY A 69 -4.31 -10.21 3.25
N THR A 70 -4.68 -9.17 2.49
CA THR A 70 -3.84 -8.68 1.39
C THR A 70 -2.57 -7.99 1.91
N ASP A 71 -2.64 -7.22 3.00
CA ASP A 71 -1.45 -6.61 3.60
C ASP A 71 -0.45 -7.65 4.11
N GLN A 72 -0.94 -8.81 4.55
CA GLN A 72 -0.12 -9.92 5.04
C GLN A 72 0.84 -10.48 3.97
N HIS A 73 0.54 -10.31 2.68
CA HIS A 73 1.50 -10.70 1.63
C HIS A 73 2.76 -9.85 1.71
N LEU A 74 2.62 -8.53 1.89
CA LEU A 74 3.77 -7.64 2.07
C LEU A 74 4.49 -7.90 3.39
N VAL A 75 3.74 -8.07 4.48
CA VAL A 75 4.29 -8.36 5.82
C VAL A 75 5.14 -9.63 5.79
N ARG A 76 4.68 -10.70 5.13
CA ARG A 76 5.44 -11.96 4.99
C ARG A 76 6.65 -11.81 4.08
N PHE A 77 6.53 -11.04 3.00
CA PHE A 77 7.63 -10.81 2.06
C PHE A 77 8.80 -10.09 2.73
N LEU A 78 8.51 -9.09 3.55
CA LEU A 78 9.52 -8.26 4.22
C LEU A 78 9.85 -8.69 5.66
N GLY A 79 8.92 -9.37 6.34
CA GLY A 79 9.11 -9.88 7.69
C GLY A 79 9.09 -8.81 8.79
N PHE A 80 8.58 -7.60 8.55
CA PHE A 80 8.45 -6.58 9.60
C PHE A 80 7.24 -6.83 10.50
N ASP A 81 7.24 -6.22 11.69
CA ASP A 81 6.09 -6.26 12.61
C ASP A 81 5.07 -5.16 12.26
N PRO A 82 3.85 -5.50 11.83
CA PRO A 82 2.82 -4.51 11.50
C PRO A 82 2.36 -3.69 12.71
N LYS A 83 2.45 -4.22 13.94
CA LYS A 83 2.14 -3.45 15.15
C LYS A 83 3.21 -2.37 15.40
N ALA A 84 4.47 -2.67 15.14
CA ALA A 84 5.54 -1.69 15.22
C ALA A 84 5.38 -0.62 14.14
N LEU A 85 5.02 -1.00 12.91
CA LEU A 85 4.72 -0.05 11.84
C LEU A 85 3.58 0.91 12.22
N LEU A 86 2.50 0.41 12.84
CA LEU A 86 1.39 1.24 13.30
C LEU A 86 1.83 2.28 14.34
N LYS A 87 2.76 1.92 15.24
CA LYS A 87 3.35 2.86 16.20
C LYS A 87 4.16 3.96 15.51
N GLU A 88 4.87 3.65 14.44
CA GLU A 88 5.60 4.66 13.66
C GLU A 88 4.65 5.62 12.92
N LEU A 89 3.54 5.10 12.39
CA LEU A 89 2.48 5.94 11.82
C LEU A 89 1.87 6.89 12.88
N ALA A 90 1.66 6.40 14.11
CA ALA A 90 1.16 7.21 15.21
C ALA A 90 2.09 8.37 15.60
N ARG A 91 3.38 8.30 15.25
CA ARG A 91 4.36 9.38 15.41
C ARG A 91 4.25 10.48 14.37
N GLY A 92 3.34 10.35 13.41
CA GLY A 92 3.12 11.34 12.36
C GLY A 92 4.12 11.29 11.22
N LYS A 93 4.82 10.16 11.02
CA LYS A 93 5.78 9.98 9.93
C LYS A 93 5.09 9.97 8.57
N GLY A 94 5.70 10.65 7.61
CA GLY A 94 5.31 10.64 6.20
C GLY A 94 5.71 9.34 5.47
N ASP A 95 5.24 9.18 4.24
CA ASP A 95 5.48 7.96 3.45
C ASP A 95 6.96 7.65 3.24
N GLY A 96 7.79 8.67 2.98
CA GLY A 96 9.24 8.50 2.82
C GLY A 96 9.92 7.99 4.08
N GLU A 97 9.60 8.57 5.24
CA GLU A 97 10.15 8.16 6.54
C GLU A 97 9.68 6.74 6.92
N ILE A 98 8.44 6.39 6.56
CA ILE A 98 7.93 5.03 6.78
C ILE A 98 8.59 4.03 5.83
N LEU A 99 8.84 4.40 4.58
CA LEU A 99 9.60 3.55 3.64
C LEU A 99 11.00 3.25 4.18
N GLU A 100 11.72 4.26 4.65
CA GLU A 100 13.04 4.09 5.28
C GLU A 100 12.95 3.17 6.50
N TRP A 101 11.92 3.36 7.33
CA TRP A 101 11.69 2.51 8.50
C TRP A 101 11.42 1.04 8.09
N VAL A 102 10.55 0.81 7.12
CA VAL A 102 10.25 -0.54 6.60
C VAL A 102 11.52 -1.22 6.09
N GLN A 103 12.32 -0.52 5.29
CA GLN A 103 13.58 -1.05 4.76
C GLN A 103 14.57 -1.40 5.87
N ALA A 104 14.64 -0.58 6.92
CA ALA A 104 15.55 -0.80 8.06
C ALA A 104 15.09 -1.93 9.01
N HIS A 105 13.78 -2.25 9.05
CA HIS A 105 13.22 -3.23 9.98
C HIS A 105 12.70 -4.50 9.28
N SER A 106 12.93 -4.60 7.98
CA SER A 106 12.68 -5.84 7.23
C SER A 106 13.67 -6.92 7.67
N LYS A 107 13.14 -8.10 7.97
CA LYS A 107 13.97 -9.28 8.30
C LYS A 107 14.61 -9.90 7.07
N THR A 108 14.01 -9.68 5.92
CA THR A 108 14.49 -10.17 4.63
C THR A 108 14.93 -8.98 3.78
N SER A 109 16.17 -9.04 3.29
CA SER A 109 16.69 -8.06 2.33
C SER A 109 16.45 -8.57 0.92
N HIS A 110 15.93 -7.70 0.06
CA HIS A 110 15.65 -8.01 -1.34
C HIS A 110 16.38 -7.04 -2.26
N ALA A 111 16.91 -7.57 -3.36
CA ALA A 111 17.45 -6.74 -4.43
C ALA A 111 16.32 -5.94 -5.11
N PRO A 112 16.61 -4.78 -5.72
CA PRO A 112 15.56 -3.96 -6.38
C PRO A 112 14.72 -4.73 -7.40
N TRP A 113 15.33 -5.62 -8.17
CA TRP A 113 14.62 -6.44 -9.16
C TRP A 113 13.69 -7.50 -8.52
N GLU A 114 14.04 -8.03 -7.33
CA GLU A 114 13.18 -8.97 -6.60
C GLU A 114 11.92 -8.26 -6.10
N ILE A 115 12.06 -7.02 -5.61
CA ILE A 115 10.93 -6.18 -5.18
C ILE A 115 10.01 -5.91 -6.36
N GLU A 116 10.59 -5.57 -7.52
CA GLU A 116 9.84 -5.32 -8.74
C GLU A 116 9.13 -6.57 -9.26
N ALA A 117 9.82 -7.70 -9.29
CA ALA A 117 9.24 -8.99 -9.72
C ALA A 117 8.10 -9.44 -8.80
N TRP A 118 8.29 -9.33 -7.47
CA TRP A 118 7.26 -9.64 -6.49
C TRP A 118 6.04 -8.72 -6.65
N SER A 119 6.26 -7.43 -6.82
CA SER A 119 5.18 -6.46 -7.01
C SER A 119 4.41 -6.73 -8.31
N ALA A 120 5.10 -7.04 -9.41
CA ALA A 120 4.47 -7.40 -10.68
C ALA A 120 3.69 -8.73 -10.57
N PHE A 121 4.20 -9.70 -9.82
CA PHE A 121 3.47 -10.93 -9.51
C PHE A 121 2.18 -10.63 -8.73
N MET A 122 2.25 -9.81 -7.69
CA MET A 122 1.08 -9.44 -6.87
C MET A 122 0.01 -8.71 -7.68
N GLU A 123 0.40 -7.84 -8.61
CA GLU A 123 -0.52 -7.14 -9.50
C GLU A 123 -1.30 -8.09 -10.43
N LYS A 124 -0.70 -9.20 -10.82
CA LYS A 124 -1.27 -10.19 -11.74
C LYS A 124 -1.87 -11.40 -11.03
N ARG A 125 -1.76 -11.45 -9.70
CA ARG A 125 -2.21 -12.60 -8.94
C ARG A 125 -3.72 -12.74 -9.01
N GLY A 126 -4.19 -13.82 -9.68
CA GLY A 126 -5.57 -14.31 -9.66
C GLY A 126 -5.81 -15.28 -8.49
N PRO A 127 -6.98 -15.92 -8.44
CA PRO A 127 -7.21 -17.07 -7.57
C PRO A 127 -6.27 -18.22 -7.97
N ASP A 128 -5.87 -19.02 -6.99
CA ASP A 128 -5.14 -20.26 -7.27
C ASP A 128 -6.04 -21.25 -8.02
N SER A 129 -5.46 -22.24 -8.67
CA SER A 129 -6.22 -23.17 -9.55
C SER A 129 -6.99 -24.26 -8.80
N ASP A 130 -7.15 -24.12 -7.48
CA ASP A 130 -7.96 -25.04 -6.68
C ASP A 130 -9.42 -24.57 -6.59
N ALA A 131 -10.31 -25.53 -6.34
CA ALA A 131 -11.75 -25.27 -6.33
C ALA A 131 -12.18 -24.29 -5.23
N GLU A 132 -11.48 -24.28 -4.09
CA GLU A 132 -11.81 -23.42 -2.95
C GLU A 132 -11.50 -21.96 -3.25
N THR A 133 -10.30 -21.64 -3.72
CA THR A 133 -9.91 -20.25 -4.05
C THR A 133 -10.65 -19.72 -5.26
N LEU A 134 -10.99 -20.55 -6.25
CA LEU A 134 -11.85 -20.18 -7.38
C LEU A 134 -13.27 -19.82 -6.91
N ALA A 135 -13.86 -20.64 -6.03
CA ALA A 135 -15.18 -20.38 -5.47
C ALA A 135 -15.19 -19.11 -4.60
N LEU A 136 -14.16 -18.92 -3.77
CA LEU A 136 -14.00 -17.72 -2.94
C LEU A 136 -13.89 -16.45 -3.79
N PHE A 137 -13.13 -16.49 -4.88
CA PHE A 137 -12.99 -15.36 -5.79
C PHE A 137 -14.31 -15.03 -6.47
N ALA A 138 -15.02 -16.05 -6.97
CA ALA A 138 -16.33 -15.90 -7.62
C ALA A 138 -17.38 -15.33 -6.64
N GLU A 139 -17.43 -15.84 -5.41
CA GLU A 139 -18.31 -15.32 -4.36
C GLU A 139 -18.00 -13.86 -4.04
N TYR A 140 -16.70 -13.51 -3.88
CA TYR A 140 -16.27 -12.15 -3.59
C TYR A 140 -16.66 -11.19 -4.72
N LEU A 141 -16.31 -11.52 -5.97
CA LEU A 141 -16.65 -10.73 -7.15
C LEU A 141 -18.17 -10.58 -7.33
N GLY A 142 -18.92 -11.64 -7.09
CA GLY A 142 -20.38 -11.68 -7.23
C GLY A 142 -21.15 -10.76 -6.28
N LYS A 143 -20.50 -10.25 -5.22
CA LYS A 143 -21.06 -9.21 -4.32
C LYS A 143 -21.15 -7.85 -5.01
N PHE A 144 -20.28 -7.57 -5.96
CA PHE A 144 -20.12 -6.27 -6.60
C PHE A 144 -20.59 -6.25 -8.04
N SER A 145 -20.43 -7.35 -8.77
CA SER A 145 -20.89 -7.47 -10.15
C SER A 145 -21.19 -8.91 -10.55
N LYS A 146 -22.21 -9.07 -11.41
CA LYS A 146 -22.55 -10.34 -12.07
C LYS A 146 -22.14 -10.39 -13.53
N THR A 147 -21.58 -9.29 -14.05
CA THR A 147 -21.32 -9.09 -15.48
C THR A 147 -19.85 -8.82 -15.81
N ARG A 148 -19.01 -8.59 -14.79
CA ARG A 148 -17.61 -8.24 -14.95
C ARG A 148 -16.72 -9.51 -15.05
N GLU A 149 -16.89 -10.24 -16.15
CA GLU A 149 -16.07 -11.42 -16.47
C GLU A 149 -14.62 -11.07 -16.83
N ASP A 150 -14.33 -9.80 -17.08
CA ASP A 150 -13.01 -9.26 -17.36
C ASP A 150 -12.12 -9.17 -16.11
N VAL A 151 -12.72 -9.14 -14.91
CA VAL A 151 -11.98 -9.08 -13.63
C VAL A 151 -11.40 -10.46 -13.33
N LYS A 152 -10.06 -10.57 -13.31
CA LYS A 152 -9.34 -11.84 -13.18
C LYS A 152 -8.37 -11.88 -12.00
N THR A 153 -8.02 -10.71 -11.43
CA THR A 153 -7.03 -10.61 -10.35
C THR A 153 -7.66 -10.12 -9.06
N TRP A 154 -7.03 -10.46 -7.93
CA TRP A 154 -7.48 -9.99 -6.62
C TRP A 154 -7.45 -8.47 -6.50
N PHE A 155 -6.45 -7.79 -7.10
CA PHE A 155 -6.40 -6.33 -7.07
C PHE A 155 -7.54 -5.70 -7.85
N GLU A 156 -7.87 -6.25 -9.03
CA GLU A 156 -9.01 -5.78 -9.82
C GLU A 156 -10.33 -5.97 -9.08
N ALA A 157 -10.53 -7.13 -8.42
CA ALA A 157 -11.74 -7.40 -7.67
C ALA A 157 -11.91 -6.43 -6.47
N ILE A 158 -10.81 -6.12 -5.76
CA ILE A 158 -10.85 -5.17 -4.64
C ILE A 158 -11.01 -3.73 -5.14
N GLU A 159 -10.42 -3.36 -6.27
CA GLU A 159 -10.62 -2.05 -6.89
C GLU A 159 -12.07 -1.86 -7.38
N LEU A 160 -12.71 -2.95 -7.84
CA LEU A 160 -14.13 -2.95 -8.17
C LEU A 160 -15.00 -2.79 -6.92
N ASP A 161 -14.66 -3.46 -5.82
CA ASP A 161 -15.29 -3.28 -4.51
C ASP A 161 -15.21 -1.81 -4.06
N ASP A 162 -14.01 -1.22 -4.08
CA ASP A 162 -13.81 0.19 -3.76
C ASP A 162 -14.72 1.10 -4.64
N TYR A 163 -14.77 0.83 -5.95
CA TYR A 163 -15.57 1.62 -6.88
C TYR A 163 -17.08 1.55 -6.58
N VAL A 164 -17.60 0.34 -6.33
CA VAL A 164 -19.02 0.15 -6.03
C VAL A 164 -19.40 0.69 -4.66
N THR A 165 -18.56 0.48 -3.66
CA THR A 165 -18.78 0.95 -2.28
C THR A 165 -18.95 2.47 -2.21
N PHE A 166 -18.25 3.22 -3.08
CA PHE A 166 -18.34 4.69 -3.14
C PHE A 166 -19.25 5.20 -4.27
N GLY A 167 -20.24 4.41 -4.68
CA GLY A 167 -21.35 4.84 -5.53
C GLY A 167 -21.14 4.57 -7.03
N GLY A 168 -20.09 3.86 -7.41
CA GLY A 168 -19.91 3.38 -8.78
C GLY A 168 -20.90 2.28 -9.13
N LYS A 169 -21.12 2.08 -10.44
CA LYS A 169 -21.95 0.99 -10.99
C LYS A 169 -21.06 0.04 -11.79
N ALA A 170 -21.18 -1.25 -11.57
CA ALA A 170 -20.41 -2.29 -12.26
C ALA A 170 -21.34 -3.33 -12.89
#